data_a954e8a1f9c8eb0865148c936a3ab560
#
_entry.id   a954e8a1f9c8eb0865148c936a3ab560
#
_cell.length_a   1.000
_cell.length_b   1.000
_cell.length_c   1.000
_cell.angle_alpha   90.00
_cell.angle_beta   90.00
_cell.angle_gamma   90.00
#
_symmetry.space_group_name_H-M   'P 1'
#
loop_
_entity.id
_entity.type
_entity.pdbx_description
1 polymer ?
#
loop_
_entity_poly.entity_id
_entity_poly.type
_entity_poly.pdbx_seq_one_letter_code
_entity_poly.pdbx_strand_id
1 'polypeptide(L)'
;MPRVRCSFVALLPALGALPACPQPKADPAQKPPPQATGTSQPGAAGVVSATSPARKVPEPLPNERVEIPGGSFNVGSRPGDPGRNPELEPRQTSIELGPFQIDRLPYPNDGKSPPLTGVNRDEAKRNCAERGERLCTELEWERACKGPTSTDYATGKTWEGRCASETLGCASGFDVLGMGANLREWVASEIPGKDGSGARALLRGAPASAPGPEHRCAARRALDSESKAEDLGFRCCKGAPNAAIVPEPKLGETFSRGKISTEALEKVFKRDPHTASIAALKFYREPDAANTVVARGPGDKKGFSFTVAPLLWRPTAGAEFLLVSGKSGEADAFVAVLHVLGDDEYALAASFFMKSEPGPVAFAYSDSIRPRLHWSTCWGCPGETGKILFRPPESVVIFQP
;
A
#
# COMPACT_ATOMS: atom_id res chain seq x y z
N MET A 1 40.49 -8.97 -13.58
CA MET A 1 41.21 -8.25 -12.50
C MET A 1 40.94 -8.98 -11.20
N PRO A 2 41.96 -9.38 -10.41
CA PRO A 2 41.83 -10.37 -9.36
C PRO A 2 41.18 -9.80 -8.10
N ARG A 3 40.33 -10.62 -7.47
CA ARG A 3 39.68 -10.37 -6.19
C ARG A 3 40.66 -10.56 -5.04
N VAL A 4 40.77 -9.58 -4.17
CA VAL A 4 41.47 -9.71 -2.88
C VAL A 4 40.47 -10.21 -1.84
N ARG A 5 40.75 -11.42 -1.29
CA ARG A 5 40.06 -11.97 -0.11
C ARG A 5 40.83 -11.55 1.14
N CYS A 6 40.15 -10.92 2.09
CA CYS A 6 40.64 -10.78 3.46
C CYS A 6 40.07 -11.89 4.33
N SER A 7 40.92 -12.77 4.85
CA SER A 7 40.56 -13.76 5.88
C SER A 7 40.87 -13.20 7.26
N PHE A 8 39.90 -13.27 8.16
CA PHE A 8 40.10 -12.92 9.57
C PHE A 8 40.52 -14.16 10.35
N VAL A 9 41.67 -14.05 11.06
CA VAL A 9 42.03 -14.95 12.15
C VAL A 9 42.04 -14.13 13.43
N ALA A 10 41.30 -14.59 14.43
CA ALA A 10 41.21 -13.93 15.74
C ALA A 10 42.34 -14.41 16.68
N LEU A 11 43.10 -13.50 17.23
CA LEU A 11 43.90 -13.69 18.45
C LEU A 11 44.09 -12.31 19.12
N LEU A 12 43.71 -12.18 20.38
CA LEU A 12 43.88 -11.03 21.31
C LEU A 12 45.17 -11.20 22.15
N PRO A 13 45.65 -10.15 22.90
CA PRO A 13 45.75 -8.72 22.59
C PRO A 13 47.20 -8.18 22.82
N ALA A 14 47.59 -7.09 22.15
CA ALA A 14 48.61 -6.17 22.65
C ALA A 14 48.41 -4.78 22.02
N LEU A 15 48.45 -3.75 22.84
CA LEU A 15 48.39 -2.35 22.44
C LEU A 15 49.55 -2.01 21.49
N GLY A 16 49.24 -1.55 20.29
CA GLY A 16 50.20 -1.02 19.34
C GLY A 16 49.47 -0.22 18.26
N ALA A 17 49.97 0.97 17.99
CA ALA A 17 49.43 1.97 17.08
C ALA A 17 49.09 1.41 15.70
N LEU A 18 47.90 1.75 15.20
CA LEU A 18 47.41 1.42 13.84
C LEU A 18 48.14 2.28 12.80
N PRO A 19 48.67 1.68 11.73
CA PRO A 19 49.13 2.46 10.56
C PRO A 19 47.94 2.96 9.75
N ALA A 20 47.98 4.25 9.41
CA ALA A 20 46.99 4.90 8.56
C ALA A 20 47.05 4.34 7.11
N CYS A 21 45.92 4.00 6.55
CA CYS A 21 45.79 3.67 5.13
C CYS A 21 46.03 4.93 4.25
N PRO A 22 46.77 4.83 3.16
CA PRO A 22 46.98 5.96 2.26
C PRO A 22 45.69 6.28 1.48
N GLN A 23 45.25 7.54 1.53
CA GLN A 23 44.19 8.08 0.70
C GLN A 23 44.64 8.18 -0.75
N PRO A 24 43.76 7.87 -1.74
CA PRO A 24 44.05 8.14 -3.14
C PRO A 24 44.12 9.64 -3.40
N LYS A 25 45.13 10.06 -4.14
CA LYS A 25 45.33 11.45 -4.56
C LYS A 25 44.20 11.84 -5.54
N ALA A 26 43.62 13.01 -5.29
CA ALA A 26 42.66 13.62 -6.17
C ALA A 26 43.33 14.06 -7.47
N ASP A 27 42.72 13.70 -8.60
CA ASP A 27 43.12 14.22 -9.92
C ASP A 27 42.68 15.68 -10.08
N PRO A 28 43.44 16.49 -10.83
CA PRO A 28 43.14 17.91 -11.03
C PRO A 28 41.89 18.09 -11.88
N ALA A 29 41.08 19.07 -11.46
CA ALA A 29 39.81 19.46 -12.03
C ALA A 29 39.82 19.63 -13.55
N GLN A 30 38.97 18.87 -14.24
CA GLN A 30 38.62 19.13 -15.65
C GLN A 30 37.67 20.34 -15.71
N LYS A 31 38.05 21.27 -16.61
CA LYS A 31 37.32 22.48 -16.94
C LYS A 31 35.94 22.13 -17.56
N PRO A 32 34.84 22.76 -17.16
CA PRO A 32 33.54 22.50 -17.78
C PRO A 32 33.47 23.02 -19.23
N PRO A 33 32.74 22.34 -20.11
CA PRO A 33 32.52 22.79 -21.48
C PRO A 33 31.63 24.05 -21.53
N PRO A 34 31.73 24.87 -22.60
CA PRO A 34 30.98 26.10 -22.71
C PRO A 34 29.47 25.87 -22.86
N GLN A 35 28.70 26.68 -22.12
CA GLN A 35 27.23 26.73 -22.23
C GLN A 35 26.82 27.27 -23.62
N ALA A 36 25.99 26.47 -24.30
CA ALA A 36 25.29 26.94 -25.48
C ALA A 36 24.14 27.84 -25.10
N THR A 37 24.16 29.06 -25.61
CA THR A 37 23.08 30.04 -25.46
C THR A 37 21.92 29.69 -26.40
N GLY A 38 20.75 29.62 -25.82
CA GLY A 38 19.49 30.09 -26.35
C GLY A 38 18.76 29.27 -27.40
N THR A 39 17.65 28.73 -27.03
CA THR A 39 16.39 28.91 -27.81
C THR A 39 15.19 28.71 -26.86
N SER A 40 14.28 29.67 -26.90
CA SER A 40 13.05 29.78 -26.15
C SER A 40 12.14 28.55 -26.35
N GLN A 41 11.86 27.80 -25.32
CA GLN A 41 10.77 26.84 -25.30
C GLN A 41 9.42 27.57 -25.12
N PRO A 42 8.35 27.14 -25.83
CA PRO A 42 7.00 27.63 -25.56
C PRO A 42 6.57 27.16 -24.17
N GLY A 43 5.97 28.09 -23.42
CA GLY A 43 5.58 27.89 -22.05
C GLY A 43 4.70 26.64 -21.83
N ALA A 44 5.14 25.78 -20.95
CA ALA A 44 4.27 24.79 -20.31
C ALA A 44 3.19 25.58 -19.56
N ALA A 45 1.94 25.41 -20.00
CA ALA A 45 0.78 25.90 -19.27
C ALA A 45 0.80 25.23 -17.89
N GLY A 46 1.17 26.01 -16.87
CA GLY A 46 1.07 25.56 -15.50
C GLY A 46 -0.38 25.17 -15.21
N VAL A 47 -0.61 23.93 -14.86
CA VAL A 47 -1.83 23.50 -14.22
C VAL A 47 -1.87 24.22 -12.89
N VAL A 48 -2.54 25.36 -12.85
CA VAL A 48 -2.86 26.06 -11.61
C VAL A 48 -3.84 25.15 -10.90
N SER A 49 -3.34 24.38 -9.94
CA SER A 49 -4.18 23.64 -9.01
C SER A 49 -5.01 24.72 -8.29
N ALA A 50 -6.28 24.83 -8.66
CA ALA A 50 -7.21 25.71 -7.97
C ALA A 50 -7.33 25.15 -6.54
N THR A 51 -6.59 25.72 -5.60
CA THR A 51 -6.82 25.56 -4.18
C THR A 51 -8.20 26.11 -3.89
N SER A 52 -9.18 25.23 -3.74
CA SER A 52 -10.48 25.62 -3.19
C SER A 52 -10.24 26.40 -1.90
N PRO A 53 -10.92 27.54 -1.69
CA PRO A 53 -10.74 28.30 -0.47
C PRO A 53 -11.04 27.39 0.72
N ALA A 54 -10.13 27.40 1.70
CA ALA A 54 -10.27 26.58 2.90
C ALA A 54 -11.66 26.86 3.51
N ARG A 55 -12.46 25.79 3.63
CA ARG A 55 -13.80 25.88 4.24
C ARG A 55 -13.63 26.42 5.67
N LYS A 56 -14.31 27.52 5.99
CA LYS A 56 -14.28 28.06 7.35
C LYS A 56 -15.04 27.10 8.26
N VAL A 57 -14.31 26.39 9.10
CA VAL A 57 -14.88 25.46 10.07
C VAL A 57 -15.29 26.26 11.30
N PRO A 58 -16.55 26.14 11.79
CA PRO A 58 -16.97 26.80 13.03
C PRO A 58 -16.15 26.28 14.22
N GLU A 59 -15.89 27.18 15.19
CA GLU A 59 -15.23 26.81 16.44
C GLU A 59 -16.03 25.72 17.16
N PRO A 60 -15.39 24.62 17.61
CA PRO A 60 -16.09 23.52 18.26
C PRO A 60 -16.56 23.92 19.67
N LEU A 61 -17.79 23.55 20.00
CA LEU A 61 -18.32 23.69 21.36
C LEU A 61 -17.84 22.53 22.24
N PRO A 62 -17.69 22.73 23.57
CA PRO A 62 -17.37 21.63 24.48
C PRO A 62 -18.44 20.52 24.40
N ASN A 63 -18.01 19.27 24.36
CA ASN A 63 -18.85 18.09 24.23
C ASN A 63 -19.77 18.06 22.99
N GLU A 64 -19.41 18.81 21.95
CA GLU A 64 -20.16 18.80 20.69
C GLU A 64 -20.06 17.47 19.99
N ARG A 65 -21.20 16.94 19.53
CA ARG A 65 -21.27 15.72 18.73
C ARG A 65 -21.72 16.01 17.34
N VAL A 66 -21.20 15.25 16.42
CA VAL A 66 -21.61 15.28 15.02
C VAL A 66 -22.53 14.10 14.76
N GLU A 67 -23.68 14.37 14.19
CA GLU A 67 -24.61 13.37 13.68
C GLU A 67 -24.08 12.79 12.36
N ILE A 68 -23.84 11.50 12.31
CA ILE A 68 -23.46 10.81 11.11
C ILE A 68 -24.68 10.05 10.57
N PRO A 69 -25.22 10.44 9.43
CA PRO A 69 -26.39 9.80 8.86
C PRO A 69 -26.08 8.36 8.44
N GLY A 70 -27.06 7.49 8.56
CA GLY A 70 -26.98 6.14 8.03
C GLY A 70 -26.76 6.15 6.51
N GLY A 71 -26.31 5.02 5.97
CA GLY A 71 -26.13 4.82 4.53
C GLY A 71 -24.85 4.10 4.17
N SER A 72 -24.68 3.91 2.87
CA SER A 72 -23.53 3.18 2.31
C SER A 72 -22.27 4.04 2.27
N PHE A 73 -21.10 3.40 2.44
CA PHE A 73 -19.80 4.00 2.16
C PHE A 73 -18.79 2.92 1.77
N ASN A 74 -17.69 3.33 1.16
CA ASN A 74 -16.62 2.43 0.77
C ASN A 74 -15.61 2.30 1.92
N VAL A 75 -15.67 1.16 2.64
CA VAL A 75 -14.70 0.81 3.68
C VAL A 75 -13.41 0.26 3.06
N GLY A 76 -12.30 0.41 3.78
CA GLY A 76 -11.01 -0.12 3.36
C GLY A 76 -10.31 0.72 2.29
N SER A 77 -9.31 0.12 1.65
CA SER A 77 -8.43 0.76 0.69
C SER A 77 -8.31 -0.05 -0.61
N ARG A 78 -7.92 0.63 -1.69
CA ARG A 78 -7.70 -0.03 -2.98
C ARG A 78 -6.32 -0.68 -2.98
N PRO A 79 -6.16 -1.86 -3.61
CA PRO A 79 -4.84 -2.40 -3.92
C PRO A 79 -4.00 -1.37 -4.68
N GLY A 80 -2.75 -1.18 -4.24
CA GLY A 80 -1.86 -0.17 -4.79
C GLY A 80 -1.95 1.23 -4.19
N ASP A 81 -2.89 1.51 -3.30
CA ASP A 81 -2.92 2.79 -2.58
C ASP A 81 -1.62 2.99 -1.80
N PRO A 82 -0.98 4.16 -1.88
CA PRO A 82 0.26 4.43 -1.16
C PRO A 82 0.12 4.17 0.34
N GLY A 83 1.04 3.41 0.92
CA GLY A 83 1.06 3.07 2.34
C GLY A 83 -0.02 2.07 2.79
N ARG A 84 -0.76 1.44 1.87
CA ARG A 84 -1.71 0.38 2.21
C ARG A 84 -1.01 -0.79 2.89
N ASN A 85 -1.61 -1.30 3.96
CA ASN A 85 -1.22 -2.55 4.58
C ASN A 85 -2.28 -3.63 4.29
N PRO A 86 -2.07 -4.50 3.29
CA PRO A 86 -3.06 -5.49 2.86
C PRO A 86 -3.34 -6.57 3.91
N GLU A 87 -2.47 -6.76 4.90
CA GLU A 87 -2.69 -7.70 6.01
C GLU A 87 -3.68 -7.16 7.06
N LEU A 88 -3.84 -5.85 7.13
CA LEU A 88 -4.72 -5.19 8.10
C LEU A 88 -5.92 -4.51 7.44
N GLU A 89 -5.68 -3.81 6.33
CA GLU A 89 -6.71 -3.02 5.67
C GLU A 89 -7.55 -3.91 4.75
N PRO A 90 -8.86 -3.98 4.97
CA PRO A 90 -9.72 -4.72 4.06
C PRO A 90 -9.65 -4.09 2.65
N ARG A 91 -9.87 -4.92 1.65
CA ARG A 91 -10.04 -4.44 0.28
C ARG A 91 -11.27 -3.56 0.21
N GLN A 92 -11.18 -2.45 -0.54
CA GLN A 92 -12.30 -1.52 -0.65
C GLN A 92 -13.59 -2.24 -1.05
N THR A 93 -14.61 -2.09 -0.22
CA THR A 93 -15.94 -2.66 -0.45
C THR A 93 -17.01 -1.73 0.08
N SER A 94 -18.19 -1.75 -0.54
CA SER A 94 -19.32 -0.95 -0.06
C SER A 94 -20.03 -1.69 1.07
N ILE A 95 -20.25 -0.99 2.18
CA ILE A 95 -21.06 -1.46 3.30
C ILE A 95 -22.08 -0.40 3.71
N GLU A 96 -23.09 -0.81 4.42
CA GLU A 96 -24.11 0.08 4.98
C GLU A 96 -23.97 0.15 6.50
N LEU A 97 -24.02 1.37 7.06
CA LEU A 97 -24.09 1.61 8.49
C LEU A 97 -25.38 2.34 8.85
N GLY A 98 -25.92 2.03 10.03
CA GLY A 98 -26.96 2.84 10.66
C GLY A 98 -26.43 4.20 11.12
N PRO A 99 -27.33 5.16 11.47
CA PRO A 99 -26.93 6.46 11.99
C PRO A 99 -26.30 6.33 13.38
N PHE A 100 -25.37 7.25 13.71
CA PHE A 100 -24.74 7.33 15.03
C PHE A 100 -24.24 8.75 15.27
N GLN A 101 -23.87 9.07 16.51
CA GLN A 101 -23.20 10.32 16.86
C GLN A 101 -21.75 10.04 17.24
N ILE A 102 -20.84 10.96 16.89
CA ILE A 102 -19.42 10.89 17.22
C ILE A 102 -18.96 12.21 17.82
N ASP A 103 -18.03 12.17 18.77
CA ASP A 103 -17.36 13.37 19.29
C ASP A 103 -16.72 14.14 18.15
N ARG A 104 -16.94 15.45 18.09
CA ARG A 104 -16.38 16.31 17.06
C ARG A 104 -14.86 16.39 17.13
N LEU A 105 -14.30 16.36 18.34
CA LEU A 105 -12.86 16.32 18.63
C LEU A 105 -12.49 15.02 19.37
N PRO A 106 -11.20 14.64 19.43
CA PRO A 106 -10.76 13.61 20.38
C PRO A 106 -11.14 13.98 21.82
N TYR A 107 -11.35 12.95 22.66
CA TYR A 107 -11.67 13.15 24.09
C TYR A 107 -10.64 14.09 24.77
N PRO A 108 -11.04 15.06 25.61
CA PRO A 108 -12.36 15.25 26.20
C PRO A 108 -13.40 15.95 25.33
N ASN A 109 -13.16 16.11 24.03
CA ASN A 109 -14.05 16.78 23.08
C ASN A 109 -14.27 18.26 23.42
N ASP A 110 -13.18 18.94 23.68
CA ASP A 110 -13.16 20.37 24.01
C ASP A 110 -12.01 21.06 23.26
N GLY A 111 -12.31 22.07 22.43
CA GLY A 111 -11.33 22.80 21.66
C GLY A 111 -10.31 23.61 22.48
N LYS A 112 -10.58 23.80 23.79
CA LYS A 112 -9.71 24.52 24.73
C LYS A 112 -8.79 23.60 25.54
N SER A 113 -9.04 22.30 25.50
CA SER A 113 -8.30 21.29 26.24
C SER A 113 -7.51 20.40 25.28
N PRO A 114 -6.28 20.02 25.60
CA PRO A 114 -5.55 19.05 24.80
C PRO A 114 -6.27 17.70 24.83
N PRO A 115 -6.16 16.88 23.78
CA PRO A 115 -6.66 15.52 23.79
C PRO A 115 -6.06 14.70 24.93
N LEU A 116 -6.88 13.86 25.57
CA LEU A 116 -6.40 12.90 26.55
C LEU A 116 -5.68 11.76 25.84
N THR A 117 -4.40 11.60 26.13
CA THR A 117 -3.53 10.56 25.58
C THR A 117 -2.87 9.74 26.69
N GLY A 118 -2.06 8.75 26.32
CA GLY A 118 -1.36 7.92 27.30
C GLY A 118 -2.28 6.96 28.07
N VAL A 119 -3.47 6.70 27.57
CA VAL A 119 -4.45 5.78 28.13
C VAL A 119 -4.48 4.46 27.37
N ASN A 120 -4.71 3.35 28.06
CA ASN A 120 -4.98 2.08 27.43
C ASN A 120 -6.46 1.99 26.96
N ARG A 121 -6.78 0.93 26.22
CA ARG A 121 -8.12 0.81 25.61
C ARG A 121 -9.25 0.70 26.65
N ASP A 122 -9.01 0.05 27.76
CA ASP A 122 -10.04 -0.11 28.79
C ASP A 122 -10.26 1.19 29.59
N GLU A 123 -9.20 1.97 29.78
CA GLU A 123 -9.32 3.34 30.31
C GLU A 123 -10.14 4.22 29.35
N ALA A 124 -9.85 4.14 28.04
CA ALA A 124 -10.62 4.86 27.03
C ALA A 124 -12.10 4.46 27.02
N LYS A 125 -12.41 3.15 27.13
CA LYS A 125 -13.81 2.65 27.26
C LYS A 125 -14.51 3.21 28.50
N ARG A 126 -13.83 3.22 29.67
CA ARG A 126 -14.39 3.75 30.92
C ARG A 126 -14.69 5.24 30.79
N ASN A 127 -13.76 6.03 30.26
CA ASN A 127 -13.97 7.47 30.07
C ASN A 127 -15.18 7.77 29.17
N CYS A 128 -15.41 7.00 28.11
CA CYS A 128 -16.62 7.15 27.31
C CYS A 128 -17.88 6.73 28.08
N ALA A 129 -17.81 5.63 28.84
CA ALA A 129 -18.96 5.12 29.62
C ALA A 129 -19.40 6.10 30.73
N GLU A 130 -18.48 6.81 31.37
CA GLU A 130 -18.76 7.87 32.34
C GLU A 130 -19.61 9.02 31.77
N ARG A 131 -19.57 9.22 30.45
CA ARG A 131 -20.41 10.18 29.73
C ARG A 131 -21.70 9.57 29.15
N GLY A 132 -21.98 8.28 29.45
CA GLY A 132 -23.10 7.54 28.85
C GLY A 132 -22.89 7.24 27.37
N GLU A 133 -21.65 7.07 26.96
CA GLU A 133 -21.19 6.85 25.59
C GLU A 133 -20.34 5.57 25.50
N ARG A 134 -19.78 5.27 24.35
CA ARG A 134 -18.90 4.14 24.10
C ARG A 134 -17.77 4.51 23.15
N LEU A 135 -16.71 3.71 23.07
CA LEU A 135 -15.77 3.82 21.96
C LEU A 135 -16.51 3.62 20.63
N CYS A 136 -16.12 4.36 19.62
CA CYS A 136 -16.58 4.15 18.25
C CYS A 136 -16.12 2.77 17.74
N THR A 137 -16.93 2.09 16.95
CA THR A 137 -16.42 0.96 16.17
C THR A 137 -15.45 1.48 15.10
N GLU A 138 -14.59 0.62 14.58
CA GLU A 138 -13.65 1.04 13.54
C GLU A 138 -14.34 1.54 12.27
N LEU A 139 -15.50 0.96 11.93
CA LEU A 139 -16.27 1.33 10.74
C LEU A 139 -16.98 2.67 10.92
N GLU A 140 -17.46 2.96 12.12
CA GLU A 140 -18.00 4.27 12.46
C GLU A 140 -16.94 5.36 12.39
N TRP A 141 -15.75 5.07 12.92
CA TRP A 141 -14.61 5.98 12.83
C TRP A 141 -14.20 6.23 11.37
N GLU A 142 -14.06 5.15 10.57
CA GLU A 142 -13.68 5.26 9.17
C GLU A 142 -14.71 6.03 8.35
N ARG A 143 -16.02 5.78 8.55
CA ARG A 143 -17.09 6.52 7.89
C ARG A 143 -17.03 8.01 8.24
N ALA A 144 -16.89 8.34 9.52
CA ALA A 144 -16.79 9.74 9.97
C ALA A 144 -15.58 10.46 9.35
N CYS A 145 -14.46 9.74 9.20
CA CYS A 145 -13.25 10.25 8.56
C CYS A 145 -13.45 10.45 7.05
N LYS A 146 -13.94 9.43 6.34
CA LYS A 146 -14.12 9.46 4.88
C LYS A 146 -15.20 10.43 4.40
N GLY A 147 -16.10 10.83 5.28
CA GLY A 147 -17.19 11.73 4.91
C GLY A 147 -18.22 11.08 3.97
N PRO A 148 -19.20 11.86 3.49
CA PRO A 148 -20.31 11.37 2.66
C PRO A 148 -19.86 10.88 1.27
N THR A 149 -18.71 11.33 0.79
CA THR A 149 -18.18 11.00 -0.55
C THR A 149 -17.07 9.93 -0.53
N SER A 150 -16.83 9.31 0.63
CA SER A 150 -15.84 8.24 0.82
C SER A 150 -14.43 8.62 0.33
N THR A 151 -13.91 9.76 0.78
CA THR A 151 -12.57 10.25 0.45
C THR A 151 -11.47 9.44 1.14
N ASP A 152 -10.24 9.51 0.64
CA ASP A 152 -9.11 8.76 1.20
C ASP A 152 -8.59 9.37 2.51
N TYR A 153 -8.68 10.69 2.64
CA TYR A 153 -8.31 11.47 3.84
C TYR A 153 -9.51 12.28 4.32
N ALA A 154 -9.50 12.71 5.56
CA ALA A 154 -10.59 13.47 6.13
C ALA A 154 -10.92 14.75 5.33
N THR A 155 -9.91 15.43 4.81
CA THR A 155 -10.05 16.66 4.03
C THR A 155 -10.28 16.45 2.53
N GLY A 156 -10.14 15.23 2.02
CA GLY A 156 -10.31 14.96 0.59
C GLY A 156 -9.52 13.76 0.06
N LYS A 157 -9.15 13.83 -1.21
CA LYS A 157 -8.42 12.75 -1.90
C LYS A 157 -6.91 12.73 -1.64
N THR A 158 -6.35 13.83 -1.15
CA THR A 158 -4.92 13.98 -0.90
C THR A 158 -4.68 14.43 0.53
N TRP A 159 -3.54 14.03 1.11
CA TRP A 159 -3.12 14.47 2.42
C TRP A 159 -2.76 15.97 2.41
N GLU A 160 -3.33 16.72 3.33
CA GLU A 160 -2.96 18.10 3.60
C GLU A 160 -2.01 18.16 4.80
N GLY A 161 -0.70 18.32 4.54
CA GLY A 161 0.33 18.30 5.59
C GLY A 161 0.11 19.27 6.76
N ARG A 162 -0.59 20.41 6.54
CA ARG A 162 -0.97 21.34 7.61
C ARG A 162 -1.83 20.70 8.70
N CYS A 163 -2.59 19.64 8.39
CA CYS A 163 -3.46 18.96 9.35
C CYS A 163 -2.69 18.28 10.49
N ALA A 164 -1.41 18.02 10.30
CA ALA A 164 -0.56 17.49 11.37
C ALA A 164 -0.38 18.47 12.54
N SER A 165 -0.48 19.79 12.30
CA SER A 165 -0.34 20.83 13.32
C SER A 165 -1.60 21.65 13.55
N GLU A 166 -2.47 21.78 12.53
CA GLU A 166 -3.66 22.64 12.53
C GLU A 166 -4.94 21.79 12.60
N THR A 167 -5.05 20.94 13.61
CA THR A 167 -6.15 19.96 13.75
C THR A 167 -7.54 20.58 13.63
N LEU A 168 -7.74 21.76 14.24
CA LEU A 168 -9.03 22.47 14.21
C LEU A 168 -9.39 23.02 12.83
N GLY A 169 -8.40 23.19 11.96
CA GLY A 169 -8.59 23.60 10.56
C GLY A 169 -8.93 22.46 9.60
N CYS A 170 -8.91 21.20 10.06
CA CYS A 170 -9.05 20.01 9.25
C CYS A 170 -10.30 19.21 9.63
N ALA A 171 -11.38 19.47 8.91
CA ALA A 171 -12.65 18.78 9.08
C ALA A 171 -12.86 17.69 8.01
N SER A 172 -13.48 16.59 8.42
CA SER A 172 -14.03 15.61 7.47
C SER A 172 -15.25 16.19 6.73
N GLY A 173 -15.72 15.45 5.73
CA GLY A 173 -16.94 15.84 5.03
C GLY A 173 -18.20 15.88 5.91
N PHE A 174 -18.15 15.32 7.12
CA PHE A 174 -19.18 15.42 8.16
C PHE A 174 -18.87 16.45 9.26
N ASP A 175 -17.87 17.30 9.11
CA ASP A 175 -17.44 18.27 10.11
C ASP A 175 -16.81 17.70 11.40
N VAL A 176 -16.36 16.45 11.36
CA VAL A 176 -15.56 15.87 12.44
C VAL A 176 -14.11 16.33 12.28
N LEU A 177 -13.51 16.85 13.35
CA LEU A 177 -12.22 17.53 13.31
C LEU A 177 -11.05 16.59 13.63
N GLY A 178 -9.91 16.83 12.97
CA GLY A 178 -8.64 16.16 13.23
C GLY A 178 -8.60 14.66 13.00
N MET A 179 -9.53 14.10 12.23
CA MET A 179 -9.55 12.68 11.94
C MET A 179 -8.37 12.27 11.05
N GLY A 180 -7.70 11.19 11.44
CA GLY A 180 -6.51 10.69 10.74
C GLY A 180 -5.26 11.54 10.96
N ALA A 181 -5.40 12.68 11.61
CA ALA A 181 -4.33 13.65 11.73
C ALA A 181 -3.45 13.52 12.97
N ASN A 182 -2.86 13.92 13.70
CA ASN A 182 -1.91 13.95 14.79
C ASN A 182 -2.08 12.91 15.92
N LEU A 183 -3.11 12.07 15.91
CA LEU A 183 -3.31 11.01 16.90
C LEU A 183 -3.63 9.67 16.27
N ARG A 184 -3.20 8.61 16.94
CA ARG A 184 -3.81 7.28 16.84
C ARG A 184 -4.95 7.21 17.85
N GLU A 185 -6.06 6.64 17.46
CA GLU A 185 -7.24 6.59 18.28
C GLU A 185 -7.71 5.14 18.51
N TRP A 186 -7.92 4.77 19.77
CA TRP A 186 -8.55 3.51 20.13
C TRP A 186 -9.96 3.42 19.56
N VAL A 187 -10.29 2.25 19.01
CA VAL A 187 -11.65 1.90 18.59
C VAL A 187 -12.14 0.66 19.34
N ALA A 188 -13.47 0.42 19.32
CA ALA A 188 -14.08 -0.72 20.00
C ALA A 188 -13.73 -2.08 19.37
N SER A 189 -13.33 -2.07 18.09
CA SER A 189 -13.09 -3.27 17.30
C SER A 189 -11.76 -3.96 17.63
N GLU A 190 -11.69 -5.25 17.33
CA GLU A 190 -10.53 -6.12 17.54
C GLU A 190 -10.30 -6.99 16.32
N ILE A 191 -9.07 -7.48 16.15
CA ILE A 191 -8.74 -8.52 15.19
C ILE A 191 -8.09 -9.71 15.90
N PRO A 192 -8.19 -10.93 15.33
CA PRO A 192 -7.43 -12.07 15.83
C PRO A 192 -5.93 -11.76 15.87
N GLY A 193 -5.27 -12.16 16.94
CA GLY A 193 -3.81 -12.10 17.01
C GLY A 193 -3.16 -13.09 16.05
N LYS A 194 -1.93 -12.80 15.63
CA LYS A 194 -1.14 -13.72 14.80
C LYS A 194 -0.79 -14.97 15.64
N ASP A 195 -0.76 -16.13 15.00
CA ASP A 195 -0.29 -17.40 15.58
C ASP A 195 -1.06 -17.87 16.84
N GLY A 196 -2.35 -17.55 16.94
CA GLY A 196 -3.19 -17.96 18.08
C GLY A 196 -2.95 -17.13 19.35
N SER A 197 -2.18 -16.06 19.30
CA SER A 197 -2.18 -15.04 20.34
C SER A 197 -3.57 -14.40 20.41
N GLY A 198 -3.99 -13.96 21.61
CA GLY A 198 -5.31 -13.37 21.84
C GLY A 198 -5.68 -12.25 20.88
N ALA A 199 -6.89 -11.73 20.98
CA ALA A 199 -7.34 -10.60 20.15
C ALA A 199 -6.46 -9.36 20.37
N ARG A 200 -6.20 -8.62 19.30
CA ARG A 200 -5.47 -7.34 19.33
C ARG A 200 -6.46 -6.20 19.11
N ALA A 201 -6.32 -5.16 19.90
CA ALA A 201 -7.12 -3.96 19.79
C ALA A 201 -6.75 -3.14 18.55
N LEU A 202 -7.76 -2.65 17.85
CA LEU A 202 -7.55 -1.83 16.65
C LEU A 202 -7.41 -0.35 16.98
N LEU A 203 -6.67 0.30 16.10
CA LEU A 203 -6.39 1.73 16.11
C LEU A 203 -6.65 2.33 14.74
N ARG A 204 -7.08 3.57 14.74
CA ARG A 204 -7.24 4.40 13.55
C ARG A 204 -6.43 5.69 13.69
N GLY A 205 -6.13 6.33 12.56
CA GLY A 205 -5.34 7.56 12.55
C GLY A 205 -3.83 7.33 12.66
N ALA A 206 -3.07 8.42 12.66
CA ALA A 206 -1.61 8.41 12.67
C ALA A 206 -1.06 9.59 13.49
N PRO A 207 0.14 9.46 14.11
CA PRO A 207 0.79 10.58 14.78
C PRO A 207 1.21 11.67 13.77
N ALA A 208 1.33 12.91 14.23
CA ALA A 208 1.69 14.05 13.38
C ALA A 208 2.98 13.85 12.55
N SER A 209 3.92 13.09 13.09
CA SER A 209 5.22 12.78 12.45
C SER A 209 5.15 11.68 11.38
N ALA A 210 3.99 11.03 11.20
CA ALA A 210 3.85 9.95 10.24
C ALA A 210 3.90 10.45 8.79
N PRO A 211 4.38 9.64 7.84
CA PRO A 211 4.29 9.95 6.42
C PRO A 211 2.83 10.13 5.95
N GLY A 212 2.60 11.03 4.98
CA GLY A 212 1.28 11.34 4.45
C GLY A 212 0.37 10.14 4.18
N PRO A 213 0.84 9.05 3.55
CA PRO A 213 0.02 7.87 3.30
C PRO A 213 -0.53 7.17 4.55
N GLU A 214 0.07 7.36 5.71
CA GLU A 214 -0.38 6.77 6.96
C GLU A 214 -1.59 7.48 7.59
N HIS A 215 -1.90 8.70 7.14
CA HIS A 215 -3.04 9.50 7.58
C HIS A 215 -4.36 9.16 6.86
N ARG A 216 -4.34 8.17 5.95
CA ARG A 216 -5.56 7.73 5.26
C ARG A 216 -6.61 7.23 6.25
N CYS A 217 -7.88 7.56 5.98
CA CYS A 217 -9.00 7.11 6.79
C CYS A 217 -9.09 5.56 6.89
N ALA A 218 -8.66 4.86 5.85
CA ALA A 218 -8.62 3.40 5.80
C ALA A 218 -7.42 2.80 6.55
N ALA A 219 -6.39 3.58 6.90
CA ALA A 219 -5.21 3.09 7.59
C ALA A 219 -5.60 2.43 8.93
N ARG A 220 -5.18 1.18 9.11
CA ARG A 220 -5.56 0.31 10.22
C ARG A 220 -4.31 -0.22 10.93
N ARG A 221 -4.30 -0.13 12.23
CA ARG A 221 -3.22 -0.64 13.08
C ARG A 221 -3.77 -1.49 14.20
N ALA A 222 -2.94 -2.34 14.77
CA ALA A 222 -3.32 -3.17 15.89
C ALA A 222 -2.22 -3.18 16.94
N LEU A 223 -2.60 -2.96 18.21
CA LEU A 223 -1.72 -3.04 19.37
C LEU A 223 -2.32 -3.97 20.43
N ASP A 224 -1.52 -4.28 21.44
CA ASP A 224 -2.02 -4.83 22.69
C ASP A 224 -2.94 -3.81 23.36
N SER A 225 -4.06 -4.27 23.94
CA SER A 225 -5.05 -3.41 24.59
C SER A 225 -4.49 -2.62 25.77
N GLU A 226 -3.43 -3.12 26.42
CA GLU A 226 -2.75 -2.46 27.54
C GLU A 226 -1.73 -1.40 27.12
N SER A 227 -1.46 -1.25 25.81
CA SER A 227 -0.51 -0.28 25.31
C SER A 227 -0.91 1.15 25.66
N LYS A 228 0.09 1.98 25.99
CA LYS A 228 -0.05 3.42 26.24
C LYS A 228 1.02 4.18 25.48
N ALA A 229 0.68 5.32 24.86
CA ALA A 229 1.62 6.20 24.21
C ALA A 229 1.10 7.64 24.17
N GLU A 230 1.99 8.62 24.07
CA GLU A 230 1.64 10.04 24.07
C GLU A 230 0.81 10.48 22.85
N ASP A 231 0.89 9.73 21.75
CA ASP A 231 0.12 9.94 20.52
C ASP A 231 -1.13 9.05 20.44
N LEU A 232 -1.49 8.35 21.53
CA LEU A 232 -2.58 7.38 21.58
C LEU A 232 -3.73 7.90 22.43
N GLY A 233 -4.78 8.37 21.75
CA GLY A 233 -6.01 8.88 22.34
C GLY A 233 -7.24 8.09 21.90
N PHE A 234 -8.40 8.72 21.91
CA PHE A 234 -9.67 8.11 21.52
C PHE A 234 -10.73 9.18 21.31
N ARG A 235 -11.87 8.77 20.73
CA ARG A 235 -13.12 9.55 20.76
C ARG A 235 -14.31 8.65 21.05
N CYS A 236 -15.37 9.26 21.59
CA CYS A 236 -16.58 8.53 21.95
C CYS A 236 -17.65 8.63 20.87
N CYS A 237 -18.46 7.61 20.80
CA CYS A 237 -19.66 7.53 19.97
C CYS A 237 -20.89 7.27 20.83
N LYS A 238 -22.05 7.74 20.37
CA LYS A 238 -23.34 7.54 21.01
C LYS A 238 -24.31 6.81 20.08
N GLY A 239 -25.22 6.06 20.67
CA GLY A 239 -26.13 5.16 19.96
C GLY A 239 -25.69 3.70 20.03
N ALA A 240 -26.51 2.80 19.51
CA ALA A 240 -26.16 1.39 19.41
C ALA A 240 -24.96 1.20 18.49
N PRO A 241 -23.99 0.33 18.82
CA PRO A 241 -22.87 0.07 17.95
C PRO A 241 -23.34 -0.56 16.64
N ASN A 242 -22.79 -0.12 15.52
CA ASN A 242 -23.08 -0.74 14.25
C ASN A 242 -22.53 -2.17 14.19
N ALA A 243 -23.37 -3.12 13.81
CA ALA A 243 -23.05 -4.54 13.74
C ALA A 243 -22.41 -4.97 12.40
N ALA A 244 -22.16 -4.04 11.49
CA ALA A 244 -21.53 -4.35 10.20
C ALA A 244 -20.14 -4.97 10.41
N ILE A 245 -19.83 -5.99 9.60
CA ILE A 245 -18.56 -6.72 9.64
C ILE A 245 -17.95 -6.68 8.26
N VAL A 246 -16.65 -6.41 8.21
CA VAL A 246 -15.86 -6.55 7.01
C VAL A 246 -15.06 -7.85 7.12
N PRO A 247 -15.12 -8.74 6.12
CA PRO A 247 -14.35 -9.98 6.14
C PRO A 247 -12.86 -9.70 6.29
N GLU A 248 -12.22 -10.37 7.24
CA GLU A 248 -10.77 -10.31 7.38
C GLU A 248 -10.09 -10.97 6.17
N PRO A 249 -8.95 -10.43 5.70
CA PRO A 249 -8.21 -11.02 4.60
C PRO A 249 -7.78 -12.46 4.91
N LYS A 250 -7.93 -13.37 3.95
CA LYS A 250 -7.47 -14.75 4.12
C LYS A 250 -5.95 -14.81 4.10
N LEU A 251 -5.37 -15.53 5.07
CA LEU A 251 -3.93 -15.77 5.15
C LEU A 251 -3.50 -16.85 4.16
N GLY A 252 -2.26 -16.74 3.70
CA GLY A 252 -1.57 -17.74 2.88
C GLY A 252 -1.35 -17.31 1.43
N GLU A 253 -0.17 -17.67 0.91
CA GLU A 253 0.17 -17.46 -0.49
C GLU A 253 -0.51 -18.50 -1.36
N THR A 254 -1.20 -18.05 -2.40
CA THR A 254 -1.91 -18.93 -3.33
C THR A 254 -1.70 -18.51 -4.79
N PHE A 255 -1.80 -19.50 -5.67
CA PHE A 255 -1.77 -19.34 -7.11
C PHE A 255 -3.02 -19.95 -7.72
N SER A 256 -3.59 -19.29 -8.72
CA SER A 256 -4.72 -19.80 -9.50
C SER A 256 -4.71 -19.21 -10.90
N ARG A 257 -5.51 -19.79 -11.79
CA ARG A 257 -5.63 -19.26 -13.16
C ARG A 257 -6.34 -17.91 -13.13
N GLY A 258 -5.74 -16.92 -13.78
CA GLY A 258 -6.32 -15.58 -13.96
C GLY A 258 -6.96 -15.42 -15.33
N LYS A 259 -7.65 -14.30 -15.52
CA LYS A 259 -8.21 -13.87 -16.81
C LYS A 259 -8.03 -12.37 -16.95
N ILE A 260 -7.79 -11.92 -18.16
CA ILE A 260 -7.79 -10.50 -18.53
C ILE A 260 -8.12 -10.39 -20.02
N SER A 261 -8.87 -9.38 -20.41
CA SER A 261 -9.08 -9.06 -21.82
C SER A 261 -7.90 -8.27 -22.38
N THR A 262 -7.71 -8.32 -23.70
CA THR A 262 -6.67 -7.51 -24.37
C THR A 262 -6.93 -6.03 -24.13
N GLU A 263 -8.20 -5.61 -24.20
CA GLU A 263 -8.62 -4.23 -24.03
C GLU A 263 -8.34 -3.72 -22.60
N ALA A 264 -8.57 -4.55 -21.57
CA ALA A 264 -8.26 -4.21 -20.19
C ALA A 264 -6.74 -4.05 -20.00
N LEU A 265 -5.93 -4.95 -20.56
CA LEU A 265 -4.47 -4.87 -20.51
C LEU A 265 -3.94 -3.63 -21.22
N GLU A 266 -4.40 -3.35 -22.44
CA GLU A 266 -4.03 -2.13 -23.18
C GLU A 266 -4.38 -0.86 -22.40
N LYS A 267 -5.54 -0.83 -21.75
CA LYS A 267 -5.97 0.30 -20.91
C LYS A 267 -5.02 0.53 -19.75
N VAL A 268 -4.51 -0.54 -19.11
CA VAL A 268 -3.50 -0.43 -18.04
C VAL A 268 -2.22 0.18 -18.59
N PHE A 269 -1.68 -0.35 -19.68
CA PHE A 269 -0.43 0.14 -20.25
C PHE A 269 -0.52 1.57 -20.77
N LYS A 270 -1.65 1.98 -21.36
CA LYS A 270 -1.90 3.35 -21.81
C LYS A 270 -1.98 4.37 -20.68
N ARG A 271 -2.36 3.95 -19.48
CA ARG A 271 -2.44 4.83 -18.31
C ARG A 271 -1.10 5.09 -17.64
N ASP A 272 -0.15 4.17 -17.77
CA ASP A 272 1.16 4.30 -17.16
C ASP A 272 2.12 5.07 -18.10
N PRO A 273 2.77 6.16 -17.63
CA PRO A 273 3.62 7.00 -18.48
C PRO A 273 4.82 6.26 -19.10
N HIS A 274 5.34 5.22 -18.42
CA HIS A 274 6.49 4.46 -18.90
C HIS A 274 6.11 3.44 -19.97
N THR A 275 4.86 3.01 -20.00
CA THR A 275 4.37 1.98 -20.92
C THR A 275 3.41 2.52 -21.98
N ALA A 276 2.97 3.77 -21.87
CA ALA A 276 1.99 4.39 -22.78
C ALA A 276 2.40 4.40 -24.26
N SER A 277 3.70 4.37 -24.55
CA SER A 277 4.25 4.35 -25.92
C SER A 277 4.25 2.96 -26.58
N ILE A 278 3.83 1.91 -25.86
CA ILE A 278 3.81 0.54 -26.40
C ILE A 278 2.69 0.42 -27.43
N ALA A 279 3.07 0.29 -28.69
CA ALA A 279 2.16 0.43 -29.82
C ALA A 279 1.30 -0.81 -30.09
N ALA A 280 1.80 -2.01 -29.81
CA ALA A 280 1.08 -3.26 -30.07
C ALA A 280 1.34 -4.26 -28.95
N LEU A 281 0.25 -4.77 -28.39
CA LEU A 281 0.31 -5.79 -27.34
C LEU A 281 -0.35 -7.08 -27.87
N LYS A 282 0.39 -8.16 -27.75
CA LYS A 282 -0.12 -9.52 -27.94
C LYS A 282 0.28 -10.34 -26.74
N PHE A 283 -0.66 -10.77 -25.92
CA PHE A 283 -0.34 -11.59 -24.76
C PHE A 283 -0.72 -13.05 -24.96
N TYR A 284 -0.07 -13.91 -24.22
CA TYR A 284 -0.24 -15.36 -24.31
C TYR A 284 -1.34 -15.81 -23.37
N ARG A 285 -2.41 -16.40 -23.93
CA ARG A 285 -3.53 -16.94 -23.14
C ARG A 285 -3.34 -18.41 -22.81
N GLU A 286 -2.96 -19.17 -23.83
CA GLU A 286 -2.68 -20.62 -23.75
C GLU A 286 -1.46 -20.88 -24.62
N PRO A 287 -0.60 -21.84 -24.24
CA PRO A 287 0.43 -22.29 -25.15
C PRO A 287 -0.25 -22.99 -26.33
N ASP A 288 -0.01 -22.51 -27.53
CA ASP A 288 -0.30 -23.31 -28.70
C ASP A 288 0.68 -24.47 -28.81
N ALA A 289 0.42 -25.42 -29.68
CA ALA A 289 1.22 -26.63 -29.81
C ALA A 289 2.71 -26.34 -30.15
N ALA A 290 2.99 -25.28 -30.90
CA ALA A 290 4.35 -24.88 -31.26
C ALA A 290 5.11 -24.31 -30.06
N ASN A 291 4.43 -23.60 -29.16
CA ASN A 291 5.02 -22.97 -27.98
C ASN A 291 5.09 -23.90 -26.77
N THR A 292 4.46 -25.08 -26.81
CA THR A 292 4.43 -26.03 -25.70
C THR A 292 5.83 -26.51 -25.31
N VAL A 293 6.74 -26.62 -26.25
CA VAL A 293 8.13 -27.03 -25.98
C VAL A 293 8.90 -25.97 -25.19
N VAL A 294 8.66 -24.70 -25.49
CA VAL A 294 9.30 -23.56 -24.81
C VAL A 294 8.68 -23.34 -23.43
N ALA A 295 7.40 -23.61 -23.30
CA ALA A 295 6.66 -23.50 -22.04
C ALA A 295 6.86 -24.71 -21.10
N ARG A 296 7.46 -25.80 -21.58
CA ARG A 296 7.85 -26.93 -20.72
C ARG A 296 8.93 -26.46 -19.77
N GLY A 297 8.66 -26.61 -18.49
CA GLY A 297 9.68 -26.37 -17.49
C GLY A 297 10.88 -27.28 -17.66
N PRO A 298 12.05 -26.92 -17.11
CA PRO A 298 13.16 -27.83 -17.02
C PRO A 298 12.69 -29.10 -16.28
N GLY A 299 12.95 -30.24 -16.85
CA GLY A 299 12.53 -31.54 -16.30
C GLY A 299 13.08 -31.87 -14.90
N ASP A 300 14.00 -31.05 -14.42
CA ASP A 300 14.65 -31.09 -13.11
C ASP A 300 13.99 -30.20 -12.04
N LYS A 301 13.11 -29.27 -12.41
CA LYS A 301 12.37 -28.45 -11.43
C LYS A 301 11.15 -29.17 -10.85
N LYS A 302 11.40 -30.24 -10.11
CA LYS A 302 10.34 -30.92 -9.36
C LYS A 302 9.63 -29.96 -8.41
N GLY A 303 8.31 -30.05 -8.33
CA GLY A 303 7.49 -29.24 -7.42
C GLY A 303 7.12 -27.85 -7.94
N PHE A 304 7.38 -27.54 -9.20
CA PHE A 304 6.89 -26.36 -9.88
C PHE A 304 5.79 -26.68 -10.89
N SER A 305 4.75 -25.84 -10.91
CA SER A 305 3.77 -25.76 -11.99
C SER A 305 4.19 -24.68 -12.98
N PHE A 306 3.79 -24.84 -14.24
CA PHE A 306 4.17 -23.93 -15.33
C PHE A 306 2.92 -23.43 -16.07
N THR A 307 2.93 -22.15 -16.46
CA THR A 307 1.87 -21.58 -17.28
C THR A 307 2.38 -20.38 -18.09
N VAL A 308 1.79 -20.17 -19.27
CA VAL A 308 1.87 -18.93 -20.04
C VAL A 308 0.54 -18.16 -19.98
N ALA A 309 -0.52 -18.80 -19.47
CA ALA A 309 -1.79 -18.12 -19.22
C ALA A 309 -1.65 -17.12 -18.07
N PRO A 310 -2.52 -16.10 -18.00
CA PRO A 310 -2.53 -15.20 -16.85
C PRO A 310 -2.62 -15.96 -15.53
N LEU A 311 -1.74 -15.62 -14.58
CA LEU A 311 -1.62 -16.26 -13.28
C LEU A 311 -2.06 -15.28 -12.18
N LEU A 312 -3.10 -15.64 -11.45
CA LEU A 312 -3.54 -14.91 -10.28
C LEU A 312 -2.70 -15.33 -9.08
N TRP A 313 -2.02 -14.39 -8.46
CA TRP A 313 -1.11 -14.58 -7.34
C TRP A 313 -1.54 -13.78 -6.13
N ARG A 314 -1.69 -14.44 -5.00
CA ARG A 314 -1.95 -13.84 -3.70
C ARG A 314 -0.77 -14.14 -2.78
N PRO A 315 0.25 -13.25 -2.70
CA PRO A 315 1.45 -13.50 -1.90
C PRO A 315 1.19 -13.44 -0.40
N THR A 316 0.21 -12.70 0.04
CA THR A 316 -0.21 -12.53 1.44
C THR A 316 -1.69 -12.17 1.52
N ALA A 317 -2.23 -12.11 2.74
CA ALA A 317 -3.58 -11.66 2.98
C ALA A 317 -3.85 -10.28 2.35
N GLY A 318 -4.95 -10.15 1.65
CA GLY A 318 -5.41 -8.88 1.07
C GLY A 318 -4.63 -8.35 -0.13
N ALA A 319 -3.47 -8.91 -0.48
CA ALA A 319 -2.74 -8.57 -1.70
C ALA A 319 -3.07 -9.55 -2.82
N GLU A 320 -3.46 -9.02 -3.97
CA GLU A 320 -3.84 -9.82 -5.14
C GLU A 320 -3.27 -9.20 -6.41
N PHE A 321 -2.52 -10.00 -7.15
CA PHE A 321 -1.87 -9.62 -8.38
C PHE A 321 -2.25 -10.55 -9.53
N LEU A 322 -2.36 -9.99 -10.72
CA LEU A 322 -2.46 -10.76 -11.95
C LEU A 322 -1.15 -10.63 -12.72
N LEU A 323 -0.50 -11.76 -12.98
CA LEU A 323 0.68 -11.84 -13.81
C LEU A 323 0.29 -12.14 -15.24
N VAL A 324 0.84 -11.35 -16.15
CA VAL A 324 0.63 -11.51 -17.58
C VAL A 324 1.94 -11.41 -18.31
N SER A 325 2.05 -12.13 -19.42
CA SER A 325 3.18 -12.05 -20.33
C SER A 325 2.70 -11.93 -21.78
N GLY A 326 3.55 -11.39 -22.64
CA GLY A 326 3.16 -11.21 -24.03
C GLY A 326 4.27 -10.63 -24.88
N LYS A 327 3.89 -10.14 -26.04
CA LYS A 327 4.76 -9.41 -26.97
C LYS A 327 4.31 -7.97 -27.14
N SER A 328 5.29 -7.08 -27.24
CA SER A 328 5.11 -5.70 -27.67
C SER A 328 5.87 -5.56 -29.00
N GLY A 329 5.15 -5.39 -30.11
CA GLY A 329 5.75 -5.43 -31.43
C GLY A 329 6.19 -6.84 -31.88
N GLU A 330 7.14 -6.90 -32.82
CA GLU A 330 7.58 -8.18 -33.41
C GLU A 330 8.69 -8.89 -32.60
N ALA A 331 9.49 -8.14 -31.87
CA ALA A 331 10.72 -8.66 -31.25
C ALA A 331 10.78 -8.59 -29.72
N ASP A 332 9.92 -7.80 -29.08
CA ASP A 332 10.01 -7.58 -27.65
C ASP A 332 8.96 -8.41 -26.89
N ALA A 333 9.41 -9.10 -25.86
CA ALA A 333 8.54 -9.77 -24.89
C ALA A 333 8.40 -8.92 -23.63
N PHE A 334 7.31 -9.14 -22.89
CA PHE A 334 7.12 -8.49 -21.60
C PHE A 334 6.60 -9.44 -20.52
N VAL A 335 6.91 -9.10 -19.30
CA VAL A 335 6.25 -9.58 -18.08
C VAL A 335 5.64 -8.39 -17.38
N ALA A 336 4.39 -8.48 -16.99
CA ALA A 336 3.74 -7.45 -16.17
C ALA A 336 3.04 -8.09 -14.99
N VAL A 337 3.05 -7.37 -13.89
CA VAL A 337 2.31 -7.69 -12.66
C VAL A 337 1.32 -6.56 -12.43
N LEU A 338 0.06 -6.91 -12.32
CA LEU A 338 -1.04 -5.98 -12.20
C LEU A 338 -1.69 -6.12 -10.83
N HIS A 339 -1.95 -5.02 -10.13
CA HIS A 339 -2.91 -5.01 -9.04
C HIS A 339 -4.30 -5.32 -9.59
N VAL A 340 -5.01 -6.22 -8.94
CA VAL A 340 -6.42 -6.48 -9.23
C VAL A 340 -7.25 -5.51 -8.39
N LEU A 341 -7.86 -4.51 -9.00
CA LEU A 341 -8.63 -3.47 -8.30
C LEU A 341 -10.10 -3.85 -8.10
N GLY A 342 -10.66 -4.57 -9.06
CA GLY A 342 -12.05 -5.01 -9.08
C GLY A 342 -12.28 -5.94 -10.28
N ASP A 343 -13.53 -6.19 -10.62
CA ASP A 343 -13.89 -6.93 -11.82
C ASP A 343 -13.42 -6.17 -13.06
N ASP A 344 -12.52 -6.78 -13.83
CA ASP A 344 -11.88 -6.20 -15.03
C ASP A 344 -11.21 -4.82 -14.83
N GLU A 345 -10.93 -4.44 -13.58
CA GLU A 345 -10.18 -3.22 -13.27
C GLU A 345 -8.80 -3.56 -12.69
N TYR A 346 -7.75 -3.01 -13.31
CA TYR A 346 -6.35 -3.31 -12.98
C TYR A 346 -5.51 -2.03 -12.97
N ALA A 347 -4.40 -2.07 -12.20
CA ALA A 347 -3.34 -1.08 -12.25
C ALA A 347 -1.97 -1.77 -12.37
N LEU A 348 -1.02 -1.13 -13.07
CA LEU A 348 0.32 -1.66 -13.21
C LEU A 348 1.06 -1.59 -11.87
N ALA A 349 1.53 -2.75 -11.38
CA ALA A 349 2.39 -2.84 -10.20
C ALA A 349 3.87 -2.90 -10.58
N ALA A 350 4.20 -3.66 -11.62
CA ALA A 350 5.55 -3.77 -12.16
C ALA A 350 5.50 -4.28 -13.61
N SER A 351 6.48 -3.88 -14.43
CA SER A 351 6.67 -4.42 -15.77
C SER A 351 8.14 -4.55 -16.11
N PHE A 352 8.46 -5.50 -16.98
CA PHE A 352 9.79 -5.72 -17.52
C PHE A 352 9.66 -6.09 -18.99
N PHE A 353 10.40 -5.39 -19.84
CA PHE A 353 10.46 -5.60 -21.28
C PHE A 353 11.82 -6.13 -21.66
N MET A 354 11.86 -7.10 -22.57
CA MET A 354 13.07 -7.76 -23.00
C MET A 354 13.02 -8.09 -24.48
N LYS A 355 14.16 -8.07 -25.14
CA LYS A 355 14.28 -8.66 -26.46
C LYS A 355 14.32 -10.17 -26.29
N SER A 356 13.37 -10.87 -26.83
CA SER A 356 13.22 -12.30 -26.61
C SER A 356 12.94 -13.05 -27.88
N GLU A 357 13.86 -13.93 -28.20
CA GLU A 357 13.58 -15.13 -28.98
C GLU A 357 14.02 -16.35 -28.17
N PRO A 358 13.37 -17.49 -28.20
CA PRO A 358 12.44 -17.92 -29.26
C PRO A 358 10.96 -17.94 -28.87
N GLY A 359 10.51 -17.51 -27.67
CA GLY A 359 9.12 -17.80 -27.41
C GLY A 359 8.44 -16.99 -26.30
N PRO A 360 7.24 -17.43 -25.90
CA PRO A 360 6.50 -16.76 -24.84
C PRO A 360 7.23 -16.83 -23.51
N VAL A 361 7.04 -15.81 -22.68
CA VAL A 361 7.48 -15.85 -21.30
C VAL A 361 6.52 -16.75 -20.52
N ALA A 362 7.06 -17.79 -19.90
CA ALA A 362 6.31 -18.68 -19.01
C ALA A 362 6.60 -18.36 -17.54
N PHE A 363 5.61 -18.57 -16.70
CA PHE A 363 5.74 -18.52 -15.25
C PHE A 363 5.91 -19.93 -14.68
N ALA A 364 6.83 -20.06 -13.73
CA ALA A 364 6.95 -21.24 -12.89
C ALA A 364 6.65 -20.86 -11.44
N TYR A 365 5.73 -21.56 -10.81
CA TYR A 365 5.30 -21.29 -9.45
C TYR A 365 5.21 -22.54 -8.59
N SER A 366 5.41 -22.39 -7.28
CA SER A 366 5.37 -23.47 -6.32
C SER A 366 4.74 -23.04 -5.01
N ASP A 367 3.94 -23.92 -4.41
CA ASP A 367 3.36 -23.72 -3.09
C ASP A 367 4.35 -24.04 -1.95
N SER A 368 5.44 -24.72 -2.24
CA SER A 368 6.38 -25.24 -1.23
C SER A 368 7.82 -24.75 -1.36
N ILE A 369 8.29 -24.48 -2.60
CA ILE A 369 9.70 -24.15 -2.87
C ILE A 369 9.87 -22.63 -2.97
N ARG A 370 10.86 -22.07 -2.28
CA ARG A 370 11.17 -20.63 -2.33
C ARG A 370 12.43 -20.35 -3.15
N PRO A 371 12.52 -19.24 -3.92
CA PRO A 371 11.42 -18.33 -4.21
C PRO A 371 10.33 -19.02 -5.04
N ARG A 372 9.06 -18.66 -4.76
CA ARG A 372 7.90 -19.41 -5.26
C ARG A 372 7.51 -19.09 -6.69
N LEU A 373 8.02 -17.98 -7.24
CA LEU A 373 7.60 -17.47 -8.53
C LEU A 373 8.79 -17.05 -9.39
N HIS A 374 8.87 -17.65 -10.56
CA HIS A 374 9.91 -17.40 -11.57
C HIS A 374 9.27 -17.11 -12.93
N TRP A 375 10.04 -16.47 -13.80
CA TRP A 375 9.69 -16.28 -15.20
C TRP A 375 10.87 -16.70 -16.09
N SER A 376 10.60 -17.14 -17.31
CA SER A 376 11.63 -17.41 -18.32
C SER A 376 11.06 -17.35 -19.72
N THR A 377 11.90 -16.95 -20.67
CA THR A 377 11.61 -17.03 -22.11
C THR A 377 11.90 -18.39 -22.68
N CYS A 378 12.74 -19.16 -22.00
CA CYS A 378 13.01 -20.56 -22.33
C CYS A 378 13.41 -21.36 -21.09
N TRP A 379 12.63 -22.40 -20.79
CA TRP A 379 12.94 -23.36 -19.73
C TRP A 379 13.67 -24.56 -20.33
N GLY A 380 14.96 -24.69 -20.03
CA GLY A 380 15.80 -25.78 -20.52
C GLY A 380 16.61 -25.47 -21.78
N CYS A 381 16.61 -24.23 -22.23
CA CYS A 381 17.51 -23.73 -23.28
C CYS A 381 18.07 -22.36 -22.88
N PRO A 382 19.09 -21.85 -23.58
CA PRO A 382 19.57 -20.47 -23.37
C PRO A 382 18.45 -19.48 -23.60
N GLY A 383 18.15 -18.66 -22.58
CA GLY A 383 17.09 -17.66 -22.60
C GLY A 383 17.15 -16.79 -21.37
N GLU A 384 16.37 -15.72 -21.38
CA GLU A 384 16.26 -14.82 -20.24
C GLU A 384 15.38 -15.46 -19.16
N THR A 385 15.79 -15.33 -17.90
CA THR A 385 15.08 -15.89 -16.76
C THR A 385 15.19 -14.96 -15.57
N GLY A 386 14.24 -15.05 -14.66
CA GLY A 386 14.25 -14.23 -13.44
C GLY A 386 13.25 -14.69 -12.42
N LYS A 387 13.05 -13.82 -11.43
CA LYS A 387 12.18 -14.05 -10.29
C LYS A 387 11.20 -12.90 -10.16
N ILE A 388 10.03 -13.18 -9.59
CA ILE A 388 9.08 -12.16 -9.18
C ILE A 388 8.94 -12.26 -7.67
N LEU A 389 9.24 -11.17 -6.98
CA LEU A 389 9.33 -11.13 -5.53
C LEU A 389 8.31 -10.14 -4.98
N PHE A 390 7.53 -10.60 -4.01
CA PHE A 390 6.71 -9.72 -3.21
C PHE A 390 7.55 -9.04 -2.13
N ARG A 391 7.36 -7.73 -1.98
CA ARG A 391 7.94 -6.94 -0.91
C ARG A 391 6.81 -6.28 -0.12
N PRO A 392 6.62 -6.64 1.14
CA PRO A 392 5.65 -5.98 1.98
C PRO A 392 5.84 -4.45 2.02
N PRO A 393 4.79 -3.66 2.16
CA PRO A 393 3.42 -4.13 2.37
C PRO A 393 2.71 -4.59 1.09
N GLU A 394 2.95 -4.01 -0.09
CA GLU A 394 2.24 -4.34 -1.34
C GLU A 394 3.04 -3.99 -2.61
N SER A 395 4.36 -4.16 -2.56
CA SER A 395 5.21 -3.93 -3.72
C SER A 395 5.63 -5.23 -4.39
N VAL A 396 5.89 -5.16 -5.69
CA VAL A 396 6.41 -6.29 -6.47
C VAL A 396 7.66 -5.87 -7.21
N VAL A 397 8.66 -6.74 -7.23
CA VAL A 397 9.90 -6.54 -7.98
C VAL A 397 10.08 -7.70 -8.96
N ILE A 398 10.23 -7.37 -10.23
CA ILE A 398 10.66 -8.31 -11.28
C ILE A 398 12.18 -8.24 -11.34
N PHE A 399 12.83 -9.34 -11.07
CA PHE A 399 14.28 -9.44 -11.00
C PHE A 399 14.80 -10.33 -12.10
N GLN A 400 15.83 -9.86 -12.81
CA GLN A 400 16.66 -10.61 -13.74
C GLN A 400 18.06 -10.70 -13.12
N PRO A 401 18.64 -11.91 -12.99
CA PRO A 401 19.97 -12.10 -12.37
C PRO A 401 21.12 -11.58 -13.23
#